data_20ecc43119041598277b4b4ee161cd8d
#
_entry.id   20ecc43119041598277b4b4ee161cd8d
#
_cell.length_a   1.000
_cell.length_b   1.000
_cell.length_c   1.000
_cell.angle_alpha   90.00
_cell.angle_beta   90.00
_cell.angle_gamma   90.00
#
_symmetry.space_group_name_H-M   'P 1'
#
loop_
_entity.id
_entity.type
_entity.pdbx_description
1 polymer ?
#
loop_
_entity_poly.entity_id
_entity_poly.type
_entity_poly.pdbx_seq_one_letter_code
_entity_poly.pdbx_strand_id
1 'polypeptide(L)'
;YGEDFIGIAIHTGGRADPLTCTDYAWKATDYRSRPSLDMNRNLLLGYFKAQTEFEEERSKGADMDVEVSAVWDKEKNNITVTPRVTFCVNRDESPYGFAYVLTEDSMSNPNWVQYNNYSGSTDDRGITKEFDYFIDASRDILNLENNFVAIAAEGVKAPLTGYIKTPIKADEPQSHTYIFKNISNKKIIQDKSKLKVCVLLINKTTGRIENAAKCTISEPNTTAISSLSQGEGQVVETARYTLDGRRITTPQKGVNIVKYSDGRVSKEVVTQ
;
A
#
# COMPACT_ATOMS: atom_id res chain seq x y z
N TYR A 1 -4.30 -4.63 12.36
CA TYR A 1 -3.01 -3.97 12.06
C TYR A 1 -3.16 -2.74 11.15
N GLY A 2 -4.36 -2.50 10.60
CA GLY A 2 -4.68 -1.26 9.88
C GLY A 2 -3.71 -0.94 8.73
N GLU A 3 -3.13 0.24 8.78
CA GLU A 3 -2.21 0.72 7.74
C GLU A 3 -0.82 0.05 7.79
N ASP A 4 -0.43 -0.53 8.91
CA ASP A 4 0.85 -1.23 9.05
C ASP A 4 0.88 -2.59 8.32
N PHE A 5 -0.27 -3.09 7.87
CA PHE A 5 -0.37 -4.36 7.14
C PHE A 5 -0.70 -4.13 5.67
N ILE A 6 0.16 -4.64 4.78
CA ILE A 6 -0.06 -4.63 3.33
C ILE A 6 -0.13 -6.07 2.83
N GLY A 7 -1.36 -6.57 2.67
CA GLY A 7 -1.63 -7.89 2.11
C GLY A 7 -1.53 -7.85 0.57
N ILE A 8 -0.91 -8.87 -0.01
CA ILE A 8 -0.90 -9.11 -1.46
C ILE A 8 -1.13 -10.60 -1.68
N ALA A 9 -2.32 -10.95 -2.16
CA ALA A 9 -2.67 -12.33 -2.51
C ALA A 9 -2.26 -12.61 -3.96
N ILE A 10 -1.29 -13.50 -4.13
CA ILE A 10 -0.72 -13.85 -5.43
C ILE A 10 -1.30 -15.19 -5.87
N HIS A 11 -2.22 -15.16 -6.80
CA HIS A 11 -2.76 -16.35 -7.44
C HIS A 11 -1.83 -16.83 -8.57
N THR A 12 -1.55 -18.11 -8.61
CA THR A 12 -0.45 -18.67 -9.42
C THR A 12 -0.89 -19.59 -10.56
N GLY A 13 -2.17 -19.54 -10.93
CA GLY A 13 -2.69 -20.22 -12.13
C GLY A 13 -2.90 -21.72 -12.02
N GLY A 14 -2.93 -22.30 -10.81
CA GLY A 14 -3.30 -23.71 -10.61
C GLY A 14 -4.73 -23.95 -11.06
N ARG A 15 -4.99 -25.03 -11.80
CA ARG A 15 -6.31 -25.42 -12.31
C ARG A 15 -7.09 -24.28 -13.00
N ALA A 16 -6.39 -23.47 -13.83
CA ALA A 16 -7.00 -22.33 -14.52
C ALA A 16 -7.61 -21.30 -13.54
N ASP A 17 -6.93 -21.01 -12.44
CA ASP A 17 -7.33 -19.97 -11.49
C ASP A 17 -7.55 -18.63 -12.20
N PRO A 18 -8.79 -18.12 -12.24
CA PRO A 18 -9.12 -16.89 -12.97
C PRO A 18 -8.47 -15.65 -12.37
N LEU A 19 -8.05 -15.71 -11.11
CA LEU A 19 -7.41 -14.61 -10.40
C LEU A 19 -5.89 -14.52 -10.63
N THR A 20 -5.33 -15.36 -11.51
CA THR A 20 -3.90 -15.37 -11.78
C THR A 20 -3.38 -14.02 -12.25
N CYS A 21 -2.46 -13.43 -11.50
CA CYS A 21 -1.68 -12.27 -11.92
C CYS A 21 -0.40 -12.73 -12.62
N THR A 22 -0.34 -12.63 -13.95
CA THR A 22 0.82 -13.08 -14.74
C THR A 22 2.08 -12.33 -14.42
N ASP A 23 1.98 -11.06 -14.06
CA ASP A 23 3.12 -10.19 -13.70
C ASP A 23 3.83 -10.69 -12.43
N TYR A 24 3.10 -11.44 -11.59
CA TYR A 24 3.59 -11.99 -10.32
C TYR A 24 3.79 -13.51 -10.33
N ALA A 25 3.37 -14.21 -11.38
CA ALA A 25 3.32 -15.69 -11.42
C ALA A 25 4.70 -16.36 -11.26
N TRP A 26 5.80 -15.67 -11.58
CA TRP A 26 7.17 -16.18 -11.38
C TRP A 26 7.46 -16.57 -9.92
N LYS A 27 6.80 -15.92 -8.96
CA LYS A 27 6.97 -16.20 -7.51
C LYS A 27 6.45 -17.59 -7.14
N ALA A 28 5.58 -18.17 -7.95
CA ALA A 28 5.03 -19.51 -7.71
C ALA A 28 6.07 -20.62 -7.66
N THR A 29 7.22 -20.43 -8.32
CA THR A 29 8.31 -21.41 -8.35
C THR A 29 9.13 -21.45 -7.07
N ASP A 30 9.05 -20.42 -6.24
CA ASP A 30 9.83 -20.30 -5.01
C ASP A 30 9.26 -21.16 -3.87
N TYR A 31 8.02 -21.62 -3.98
CA TYR A 31 7.31 -22.30 -2.90
C TYR A 31 6.99 -23.75 -3.24
N ARG A 32 7.26 -24.65 -2.28
CA ARG A 32 6.97 -26.09 -2.40
C ARG A 32 5.51 -26.44 -2.11
N SER A 33 4.81 -25.60 -1.35
CA SER A 33 3.41 -25.81 -0.96
C SER A 33 2.55 -24.57 -1.25
N ARG A 34 1.25 -24.75 -1.34
CA ARG A 34 0.26 -23.69 -1.50
C ARG A 34 -0.93 -23.96 -0.60
N PRO A 35 -1.43 -22.94 0.10
CA PRO A 35 -0.92 -21.58 0.16
C PRO A 35 0.42 -21.49 0.87
N SER A 36 1.19 -20.45 0.61
CA SER A 36 2.42 -20.09 1.32
C SER A 36 2.33 -18.64 1.74
N LEU A 37 2.84 -18.31 2.91
CA LEU A 37 2.87 -16.97 3.46
C LEU A 37 4.31 -16.49 3.57
N ASP A 38 4.63 -15.37 2.93
CA ASP A 38 5.97 -14.78 2.89
C ASP A 38 5.90 -13.34 3.39
N MET A 39 6.68 -13.03 4.40
CA MET A 39 6.76 -11.68 4.96
C MET A 39 8.00 -10.97 4.44
N ASN A 40 7.80 -9.79 3.87
CA ASN A 40 8.85 -8.92 3.35
C ASN A 40 9.81 -9.59 2.36
N ARG A 41 9.39 -10.71 1.72
CA ARG A 41 10.23 -11.57 0.86
C ARG A 41 11.48 -12.11 1.55
N ASN A 42 11.46 -12.22 2.84
CA ASN A 42 12.60 -12.62 3.66
C ASN A 42 12.29 -13.79 4.58
N LEU A 43 11.03 -13.94 4.98
CA LEU A 43 10.62 -14.91 5.98
C LEU A 43 9.39 -15.68 5.50
N LEU A 44 9.59 -16.99 5.23
CA LEU A 44 8.49 -17.90 4.95
C LEU A 44 7.82 -18.29 6.28
N LEU A 45 6.56 -17.92 6.43
CA LEU A 45 5.83 -18.07 7.68
C LEU A 45 5.05 -19.38 7.76
N GLY A 46 5.06 -19.99 8.94
CA GLY A 46 4.00 -20.89 9.36
C GLY A 46 2.74 -20.11 9.74
N TYR A 47 1.56 -20.57 9.32
CA TYR A 47 0.30 -19.83 9.51
C TYR A 47 0.03 -19.44 10.96
N PHE A 48 0.37 -20.32 11.92
CA PHE A 48 0.11 -20.09 13.34
C PHE A 48 1.08 -19.13 14.02
N LYS A 49 2.18 -18.77 13.34
CA LYS A 49 3.19 -17.83 13.84
C LYS A 49 3.09 -16.46 13.16
N ALA A 50 2.23 -16.32 12.17
CA ALA A 50 2.17 -15.13 11.33
C ALA A 50 1.99 -13.83 12.14
N GLN A 51 1.16 -13.86 13.18
CA GLN A 51 0.95 -12.69 14.02
C GLN A 51 2.21 -12.33 14.81
N THR A 52 2.83 -13.27 15.47
CA THR A 52 4.04 -13.04 16.27
C THR A 52 5.17 -12.52 15.41
N GLU A 53 5.42 -13.15 14.28
CA GLU A 53 6.47 -12.75 13.34
C GLU A 53 6.20 -11.35 12.75
N PHE A 54 4.93 -11.03 12.49
CA PHE A 54 4.54 -9.69 12.02
C PHE A 54 4.86 -8.62 13.07
N GLU A 55 4.54 -8.86 14.33
CA GLU A 55 4.83 -7.93 15.43
C GLU A 55 6.33 -7.78 15.66
N GLU A 56 7.10 -8.86 15.53
CA GLU A 56 8.56 -8.83 15.60
C GLU A 56 9.17 -8.01 14.45
N GLU A 57 8.74 -8.23 13.21
CA GLU A 57 9.22 -7.45 12.06
C GLU A 57 8.85 -5.96 12.20
N ARG A 58 7.62 -5.67 12.60
CA ARG A 58 7.15 -4.30 12.85
C ARG A 58 8.00 -3.59 13.92
N SER A 59 8.41 -4.29 14.96
CA SER A 59 9.22 -3.72 16.04
C SER A 59 10.63 -3.31 15.64
N LYS A 60 11.16 -3.85 14.55
CA LYS A 60 12.52 -3.54 14.07
C LYS A 60 12.64 -2.16 13.45
N GLY A 61 11.51 -1.57 13.01
CA GLY A 61 11.51 -0.31 12.29
C GLY A 61 12.16 -0.40 10.91
N ALA A 62 12.31 0.74 10.26
CA ALA A 62 12.98 0.87 8.96
C ALA A 62 13.81 2.16 8.91
N ASP A 63 14.86 2.16 8.11
CA ASP A 63 15.72 3.34 7.88
C ASP A 63 15.06 4.39 6.96
N MET A 64 13.82 4.17 6.56
CA MET A 64 13.08 5.04 5.66
C MET A 64 11.59 4.98 5.90
N ASP A 65 10.92 6.08 5.59
CA ASP A 65 9.48 6.15 5.47
C ASP A 65 9.06 6.13 4.01
N VAL A 66 7.92 5.49 3.70
CA VAL A 66 7.36 5.40 2.36
C VAL A 66 5.90 5.82 2.39
N GLU A 67 5.57 6.82 1.59
CA GLU A 67 4.21 7.29 1.37
C GLU A 67 3.82 7.05 -0.08
N VAL A 68 2.53 6.96 -0.37
CA VAL A 68 2.04 6.82 -1.74
C VAL A 68 0.73 7.57 -1.94
N SER A 69 0.58 8.17 -3.12
CA SER A 69 -0.70 8.66 -3.62
C SER A 69 -0.97 8.09 -5.01
N ALA A 70 -2.24 7.89 -5.36
CA ALA A 70 -2.64 7.41 -6.66
C ALA A 70 -3.90 8.12 -7.15
N VAL A 71 -3.94 8.45 -8.45
CA VAL A 71 -5.02 9.20 -9.07
C VAL A 71 -5.38 8.57 -10.42
N TRP A 72 -6.69 8.41 -10.68
CA TRP A 72 -7.19 8.03 -11.99
C TRP A 72 -6.98 9.15 -13.02
N ASP A 73 -6.79 8.78 -14.29
CA ASP A 73 -7.09 9.70 -15.38
C ASP A 73 -8.62 9.89 -15.55
N LYS A 74 -9.02 10.87 -16.36
CA LYS A 74 -10.45 11.19 -16.57
C LYS A 74 -11.26 10.02 -17.12
N GLU A 75 -10.65 9.21 -17.96
CA GLU A 75 -11.25 8.05 -18.61
C GLU A 75 -11.25 6.80 -17.73
N LYS A 76 -10.65 6.89 -16.53
CA LYS A 76 -10.41 5.76 -15.62
C LYS A 76 -9.74 4.56 -16.29
N ASN A 77 -8.77 4.87 -17.15
CA ASN A 77 -7.98 3.90 -17.91
C ASN A 77 -6.55 3.75 -17.38
N ASN A 78 -5.99 4.84 -16.86
CA ASN A 78 -4.64 4.82 -16.30
C ASN A 78 -4.66 5.32 -14.86
N ILE A 79 -3.70 4.82 -14.06
CA ILE A 79 -3.52 5.25 -12.69
C ILE A 79 -2.13 5.85 -12.56
N THR A 80 -2.06 7.13 -12.24
CA THR A 80 -0.81 7.81 -11.90
C THR A 80 -0.51 7.58 -10.43
N VAL A 81 0.65 6.98 -10.14
CA VAL A 81 1.12 6.65 -8.79
C VAL A 81 2.33 7.51 -8.47
N THR A 82 2.30 8.17 -7.33
CA THR A 82 3.38 9.02 -6.85
C THR A 82 3.86 8.52 -5.48
N PRO A 83 4.90 7.66 -5.44
CA PRO A 83 5.58 7.34 -4.20
C PRO A 83 6.42 8.53 -3.72
N ARG A 84 6.55 8.63 -2.40
CA ARG A 84 7.47 9.52 -1.71
C ARG A 84 8.23 8.71 -0.69
N VAL A 85 9.56 8.78 -0.72
CA VAL A 85 10.42 8.12 0.25
C VAL A 85 11.27 9.15 0.99
N THR A 86 11.35 9.01 2.31
CA THR A 86 12.21 9.84 3.17
C THR A 86 13.11 8.91 3.97
N PHE A 87 14.42 9.06 3.82
CA PHE A 87 15.39 8.24 4.54
C PHE A 87 15.78 8.93 5.86
N CYS A 88 15.95 8.13 6.91
CA CYS A 88 16.46 8.62 8.21
C CYS A 88 18.00 8.65 8.28
N VAL A 89 18.67 8.14 7.24
CA VAL A 89 20.13 7.99 7.21
C VAL A 89 20.72 8.47 5.88
N ASN A 90 21.95 8.98 5.94
CA ASN A 90 22.72 9.32 4.74
C ASN A 90 23.33 8.06 4.10
N ARG A 91 23.34 7.99 2.76
CA ARG A 91 23.99 6.91 2.00
C ARG A 91 24.58 7.48 0.70
N ASP A 92 25.78 7.07 0.36
CA ASP A 92 26.41 7.50 -0.89
C ASP A 92 25.77 6.83 -2.12
N GLU A 93 25.26 5.61 -1.95
CA GLU A 93 24.61 4.83 -2.99
C GLU A 93 23.20 4.37 -2.58
N SER A 94 22.38 4.01 -3.57
CA SER A 94 21.06 3.45 -3.35
C SER A 94 21.00 1.99 -3.78
N PRO A 95 20.89 1.04 -2.84
CA PRO A 95 20.61 -0.36 -3.16
C PRO A 95 19.13 -0.59 -3.47
N TYR A 96 18.29 0.43 -3.50
CA TYR A 96 16.84 0.32 -3.54
C TYR A 96 16.27 0.48 -4.94
N GLY A 97 15.14 -0.16 -5.17
CA GLY A 97 14.27 0.03 -6.32
C GLY A 97 12.81 -0.10 -5.91
N PHE A 98 11.93 0.45 -6.72
CA PHE A 98 10.49 0.39 -6.48
C PHE A 98 9.86 -0.80 -7.20
N ALA A 99 8.81 -1.33 -6.58
CA ALA A 99 7.83 -2.17 -7.24
C ALA A 99 6.43 -1.67 -6.93
N TYR A 100 5.52 -1.91 -7.84
CA TYR A 100 4.13 -1.47 -7.78
C TYR A 100 3.22 -2.66 -7.93
N VAL A 101 2.19 -2.75 -7.10
CA VAL A 101 1.16 -3.78 -7.20
C VAL A 101 -0.21 -3.10 -7.12
N LEU A 102 -1.06 -3.39 -8.09
CA LEU A 102 -2.47 -3.04 -8.04
C LEU A 102 -3.21 -4.23 -7.46
N THR A 103 -3.98 -4.03 -6.41
CA THR A 103 -4.80 -5.07 -5.77
C THR A 103 -6.27 -4.71 -5.81
N GLU A 104 -7.14 -5.72 -5.73
CA GLU A 104 -8.58 -5.56 -5.56
C GLU A 104 -9.06 -6.37 -4.36
N ASP A 105 -9.98 -5.78 -3.60
CA ASP A 105 -10.64 -6.44 -2.47
C ASP A 105 -12.05 -6.89 -2.82
N SER A 106 -12.60 -7.80 -2.03
CA SER A 106 -13.97 -8.32 -2.08
C SER A 106 -14.34 -8.95 -3.44
N MET A 107 -13.37 -9.57 -4.10
CA MET A 107 -13.60 -10.26 -5.37
C MET A 107 -14.29 -11.61 -5.14
N SER A 108 -15.39 -11.84 -5.82
CA SER A 108 -16.05 -13.14 -5.79
C SER A 108 -16.83 -13.41 -7.09
N ASN A 109 -16.98 -14.70 -7.43
CA ASN A 109 -17.79 -15.11 -8.58
C ASN A 109 -18.28 -16.55 -8.35
N PRO A 110 -19.55 -16.84 -8.61
CA PRO A 110 -20.13 -18.17 -8.43
C PRO A 110 -19.48 -19.29 -9.28
N ASN A 111 -18.73 -18.90 -10.32
CA ASN A 111 -18.04 -19.86 -11.18
C ASN A 111 -16.54 -20.02 -10.80
N TRP A 112 -16.06 -19.30 -9.81
CA TRP A 112 -14.68 -19.44 -9.33
C TRP A 112 -14.60 -20.54 -8.28
N VAL A 113 -13.96 -21.64 -8.64
CA VAL A 113 -13.74 -22.77 -7.75
C VAL A 113 -12.39 -22.61 -7.07
N GLN A 114 -12.41 -22.62 -5.74
CA GLN A 114 -11.20 -22.72 -4.92
C GLN A 114 -11.04 -24.13 -4.39
N TYR A 115 -9.88 -24.73 -4.65
CA TYR A 115 -9.60 -26.07 -4.17
C TYR A 115 -9.22 -26.06 -2.70
N ASN A 116 -10.00 -26.78 -1.88
CA ASN A 116 -9.85 -26.84 -0.44
C ASN A 116 -9.13 -28.13 0.00
N ASN A 117 -7.85 -27.99 0.33
CA ASN A 117 -7.03 -29.11 0.81
C ASN A 117 -7.38 -29.56 2.24
N TYR A 118 -8.09 -28.72 3.02
CA TYR A 118 -8.45 -29.00 4.41
C TYR A 118 -9.78 -29.76 4.54
N SER A 119 -10.53 -29.94 3.44
CA SER A 119 -11.80 -30.65 3.45
C SER A 119 -11.66 -32.07 4.08
N GLY A 120 -12.35 -32.29 5.21
CA GLY A 120 -12.31 -33.54 5.93
C GLY A 120 -11.05 -33.79 6.77
N SER A 121 -10.12 -32.81 6.88
CA SER A 121 -8.98 -32.93 7.80
C SER A 121 -9.46 -32.86 9.24
N THR A 122 -8.91 -33.70 10.11
CA THR A 122 -9.24 -33.74 11.55
C THR A 122 -8.14 -33.15 12.41
N ASP A 123 -6.91 -33.11 11.89
CA ASP A 123 -5.71 -32.75 12.66
C ASP A 123 -5.68 -31.26 13.05
N ASP A 124 -6.31 -30.41 12.25
CA ASP A 124 -6.34 -28.94 12.45
C ASP A 124 -7.66 -28.48 13.09
N ARG A 125 -8.57 -29.37 13.45
CA ARG A 125 -9.89 -29.03 14.01
C ARG A 125 -9.76 -28.36 15.38
N GLY A 126 -10.52 -27.26 15.57
CA GLY A 126 -10.58 -26.53 16.83
C GLY A 126 -9.45 -25.50 17.02
N ILE A 127 -8.58 -25.32 16.02
CA ILE A 127 -7.53 -24.29 16.07
C ILE A 127 -8.15 -22.90 15.93
N THR A 128 -8.94 -22.68 14.89
CA THR A 128 -9.77 -21.47 14.71
C THR A 128 -11.09 -21.82 14.02
N LYS A 129 -12.08 -20.92 14.14
CA LYS A 129 -13.38 -21.08 13.45
C LYS A 129 -13.25 -21.07 11.93
N GLU A 130 -12.28 -20.32 11.42
CA GLU A 130 -11.99 -20.24 9.99
C GLU A 130 -11.45 -21.57 9.48
N PHE A 131 -10.57 -22.24 10.23
CA PHE A 131 -10.11 -23.59 9.91
C PHE A 131 -11.24 -24.60 9.96
N ASP A 132 -12.08 -24.58 10.99
CA ASP A 132 -13.23 -25.47 11.11
C ASP A 132 -14.18 -25.31 9.92
N TYR A 133 -14.40 -24.06 9.44
CA TYR A 133 -15.17 -23.81 8.21
C TYR A 133 -14.57 -24.56 7.00
N PHE A 134 -13.26 -24.47 6.79
CA PHE A 134 -12.61 -25.15 5.66
C PHE A 134 -12.59 -26.68 5.82
N ILE A 135 -12.50 -27.18 7.04
CA ILE A 135 -12.58 -28.63 7.34
C ILE A 135 -13.96 -29.18 7.00
N ASP A 136 -15.02 -28.44 7.34
CA ASP A 136 -16.41 -28.84 7.12
C ASP A 136 -16.89 -28.56 5.68
N ALA A 137 -16.24 -27.66 4.97
CA ALA A 137 -16.56 -27.30 3.59
C ALA A 137 -16.16 -28.42 2.60
N SER A 138 -16.81 -28.45 1.45
CA SER A 138 -16.46 -29.38 0.36
C SER A 138 -15.05 -29.09 -0.19
N ARG A 139 -14.53 -30.07 -0.97
CA ARG A 139 -13.23 -29.95 -1.63
C ARG A 139 -13.16 -28.80 -2.63
N ASP A 140 -14.28 -28.47 -3.23
CA ASP A 140 -14.44 -27.35 -4.14
C ASP A 140 -15.33 -26.31 -3.45
N ILE A 141 -14.78 -25.14 -3.15
CA ILE A 141 -15.51 -24.03 -2.53
C ILE A 141 -15.86 -23.02 -3.63
N LEU A 142 -17.13 -22.66 -3.68
CA LEU A 142 -17.66 -21.63 -4.57
C LEU A 142 -17.92 -20.34 -3.78
N ASN A 143 -17.97 -19.22 -4.47
CA ASN A 143 -18.30 -17.92 -3.88
C ASN A 143 -17.40 -17.47 -2.72
N LEU A 144 -16.15 -17.94 -2.67
CA LEU A 144 -15.21 -17.41 -1.70
C LEU A 144 -14.91 -15.95 -2.03
N GLU A 145 -15.01 -15.09 -1.00
CA GLU A 145 -14.56 -13.70 -1.13
C GLU A 145 -13.02 -13.65 -1.05
N ASN A 146 -12.42 -13.03 -2.05
CA ASN A 146 -10.97 -12.89 -2.15
C ASN A 146 -10.57 -11.44 -1.94
N ASN A 147 -9.66 -11.19 -1.01
CA ASN A 147 -9.14 -9.86 -0.68
C ASN A 147 -7.66 -9.76 -1.05
N PHE A 148 -7.18 -8.54 -1.25
CA PHE A 148 -5.79 -8.22 -1.59
C PHE A 148 -5.29 -8.85 -2.90
N VAL A 149 -6.19 -9.21 -3.81
CA VAL A 149 -5.85 -9.95 -5.03
C VAL A 149 -4.99 -9.09 -5.95
N ALA A 150 -3.79 -9.55 -6.27
CA ALA A 150 -2.92 -8.87 -7.22
C ALA A 150 -3.50 -8.90 -8.63
N ILE A 151 -3.80 -7.74 -9.20
CA ILE A 151 -4.40 -7.54 -10.53
C ILE A 151 -3.33 -7.22 -11.58
N ALA A 152 -2.36 -6.40 -11.20
CA ALA A 152 -1.24 -6.00 -12.03
C ALA A 152 -0.03 -5.71 -11.17
N ALA A 153 1.17 -5.92 -11.70
CA ALA A 153 2.39 -5.58 -10.98
C ALA A 153 3.50 -5.16 -11.95
N GLU A 154 4.38 -4.28 -11.47
CA GLU A 154 5.59 -3.87 -12.17
C GLU A 154 6.76 -3.80 -11.18
N GLY A 155 7.97 -4.12 -11.63
CA GLY A 155 9.16 -4.09 -10.78
C GLY A 155 9.25 -5.20 -9.73
N VAL A 156 8.26 -6.10 -9.65
CA VAL A 156 8.21 -7.13 -8.61
C VAL A 156 9.25 -8.23 -8.77
N LYS A 157 9.66 -8.54 -10.00
CA LYS A 157 10.74 -9.49 -10.31
C LYS A 157 12.10 -8.79 -10.32
N ALA A 158 12.15 -7.64 -10.94
CA ALA A 158 13.35 -6.79 -11.04
C ALA A 158 12.95 -5.36 -10.62
N PRO A 159 13.30 -4.92 -9.42
CA PRO A 159 12.90 -3.61 -8.91
C PRO A 159 13.35 -2.48 -9.85
N LEU A 160 12.45 -1.53 -10.07
CA LEU A 160 12.71 -0.36 -10.92
C LEU A 160 13.71 0.55 -10.21
N THR A 161 14.86 0.77 -10.84
CA THR A 161 15.99 1.51 -10.27
C THR A 161 16.19 2.86 -10.95
N GLY A 162 17.05 3.72 -10.37
CA GLY A 162 17.37 5.04 -10.93
C GLY A 162 16.40 6.15 -10.51
N TYR A 163 15.37 5.82 -9.74
CA TYR A 163 14.39 6.81 -9.25
C TYR A 163 14.77 7.41 -7.90
N ILE A 164 15.64 6.75 -7.14
CA ILE A 164 16.21 7.28 -5.91
C ILE A 164 17.55 7.92 -6.26
N LYS A 165 17.61 9.24 -6.09
CA LYS A 165 18.82 10.04 -6.35
C LYS A 165 19.86 9.78 -5.27
N THR A 166 21.13 9.78 -5.67
CA THR A 166 22.29 9.64 -4.79
C THR A 166 23.20 10.87 -4.88
N PRO A 167 23.92 11.22 -3.81
CA PRO A 167 23.82 10.59 -2.50
C PRO A 167 22.45 10.79 -1.85
N ILE A 168 22.02 9.79 -1.06
CA ILE A 168 20.81 9.92 -0.24
C ILE A 168 21.15 10.80 0.95
N LYS A 169 20.31 11.79 1.23
CA LYS A 169 20.43 12.65 2.39
C LYS A 169 19.27 12.36 3.35
N ALA A 170 19.60 12.24 4.63
CA ALA A 170 18.60 12.08 5.67
C ALA A 170 17.61 13.23 5.66
N ASP A 171 16.33 12.92 5.93
CA ASP A 171 15.21 13.86 6.02
C ASP A 171 14.90 14.65 4.74
N GLU A 172 15.57 14.33 3.61
CA GLU A 172 15.24 14.90 2.30
C GLU A 172 14.32 13.94 1.52
N PRO A 173 13.02 14.28 1.37
CA PRO A 173 12.08 13.42 0.65
C PRO A 173 12.37 13.38 -0.84
N GLN A 174 12.20 12.21 -1.44
CA GLN A 174 12.33 11.98 -2.86
C GLN A 174 11.04 11.40 -3.42
N SER A 175 10.62 11.85 -4.57
CA SER A 175 9.41 11.36 -5.25
C SER A 175 9.68 11.13 -6.73
N HIS A 176 8.90 10.24 -7.33
CA HIS A 176 8.83 10.08 -8.77
C HIS A 176 7.41 9.69 -9.18
N THR A 177 7.18 9.45 -10.46
CA THR A 177 5.87 9.08 -10.97
C THR A 177 5.96 7.77 -11.75
N TYR A 178 5.03 6.85 -11.44
CA TYR A 178 4.79 5.63 -12.22
C TYR A 178 3.35 5.63 -12.73
N ILE A 179 3.08 5.02 -13.90
CA ILE A 179 1.74 4.97 -14.47
C ILE A 179 1.37 3.52 -14.81
N PHE A 180 0.36 2.99 -14.13
CA PHE A 180 -0.34 1.80 -14.60
C PHE A 180 -1.20 2.18 -15.81
N LYS A 181 -0.91 1.58 -16.95
CA LYS A 181 -1.60 1.87 -18.21
C LYS A 181 -2.64 0.81 -18.55
N ASN A 182 -3.70 1.24 -19.25
CA ASN A 182 -4.72 0.35 -19.83
C ASN A 182 -5.43 -0.54 -18.79
N ILE A 183 -5.65 -0.02 -17.60
CA ILE A 183 -6.30 -0.76 -16.50
C ILE A 183 -7.74 -1.12 -16.86
N SER A 184 -8.45 -0.29 -17.64
CA SER A 184 -9.79 -0.60 -18.12
C SER A 184 -9.88 -1.87 -18.98
N ASN A 185 -8.77 -2.32 -19.57
CA ASN A 185 -8.72 -3.53 -20.37
C ASN A 185 -8.58 -4.81 -19.53
N LYS A 186 -8.32 -4.69 -18.24
CA LYS A 186 -8.22 -5.84 -17.34
C LYS A 186 -9.61 -6.32 -16.94
N LYS A 187 -10.13 -7.29 -17.70
CA LYS A 187 -11.49 -7.85 -17.54
C LYS A 187 -11.75 -8.52 -16.19
N ILE A 188 -10.69 -8.82 -15.43
CA ILE A 188 -10.79 -9.43 -14.11
C ILE A 188 -11.29 -8.44 -13.06
N ILE A 189 -11.07 -7.15 -13.25
CA ILE A 189 -11.51 -6.11 -12.31
C ILE A 189 -13.03 -6.10 -12.22
N GLN A 190 -13.54 -6.26 -11.01
CA GLN A 190 -14.97 -6.26 -10.71
C GLN A 190 -15.46 -4.90 -10.25
N ASP A 191 -14.69 -4.23 -9.39
CA ASP A 191 -15.06 -2.94 -8.82
C ASP A 191 -13.84 -2.01 -8.71
N LYS A 192 -13.80 -0.97 -9.54
CA LYS A 192 -12.71 0.01 -9.51
C LYS A 192 -12.58 0.74 -8.18
N SER A 193 -13.65 0.85 -7.39
CA SER A 193 -13.62 1.50 -6.07
C SER A 193 -12.92 0.65 -5.00
N LYS A 194 -12.75 -0.65 -5.26
CA LYS A 194 -12.05 -1.61 -4.38
C LYS A 194 -10.58 -1.78 -4.73
N LEU A 195 -10.12 -1.10 -5.77
CA LEU A 195 -8.71 -1.12 -6.15
C LEU A 195 -7.87 -0.32 -5.16
N LYS A 196 -6.69 -0.85 -4.87
CA LYS A 196 -5.64 -0.20 -4.07
C LYS A 196 -4.30 -0.31 -4.78
N VAL A 197 -3.47 0.69 -4.60
CA VAL A 197 -2.08 0.67 -5.05
C VAL A 197 -1.18 0.39 -3.86
N CYS A 198 -0.33 -0.62 -3.99
CA CYS A 198 0.77 -0.90 -3.06
C CYS A 198 2.10 -0.54 -3.73
N VAL A 199 2.94 0.20 -3.02
CA VAL A 199 4.31 0.51 -3.41
C VAL A 199 5.26 -0.21 -2.47
N LEU A 200 6.21 -0.94 -3.04
CA LEU A 200 7.20 -1.71 -2.30
C LEU A 200 8.57 -1.12 -2.57
N LEU A 201 9.31 -0.79 -1.52
CA LEU A 201 10.72 -0.42 -1.62
C LEU A 201 11.58 -1.67 -1.40
N ILE A 202 12.25 -2.13 -2.45
CA ILE A 202 12.97 -3.40 -2.46
C ILE A 202 14.46 -3.15 -2.51
N ASN A 203 15.20 -3.81 -1.63
CA ASN A 203 16.65 -3.89 -1.70
C ASN A 203 17.06 -4.85 -2.81
N LYS A 204 17.73 -4.33 -3.83
CA LYS A 204 18.15 -5.09 -5.02
C LYS A 204 19.14 -6.23 -4.72
N THR A 205 19.93 -6.07 -3.67
CA THR A 205 20.96 -7.04 -3.31
C THR A 205 20.38 -8.25 -2.60
N THR A 206 19.44 -8.00 -1.67
CA THR A 206 18.82 -9.05 -0.85
C THR A 206 17.50 -9.56 -1.40
N GLY A 207 16.82 -8.76 -2.24
CA GLY A 207 15.44 -9.01 -2.69
C GLY A 207 14.37 -8.70 -1.64
N ARG A 208 14.77 -8.29 -0.44
CA ARG A 208 13.87 -7.99 0.67
C ARG A 208 13.08 -6.71 0.41
N ILE A 209 11.81 -6.69 0.81
CA ILE A 209 11.01 -5.47 0.94
C ILE A 209 11.42 -4.80 2.25
N GLU A 210 12.02 -3.62 2.15
CA GLU A 210 12.52 -2.89 3.34
C GLU A 210 11.43 -2.01 3.96
N ASN A 211 10.57 -1.44 3.14
CA ASN A 211 9.35 -0.75 3.57
C ASN A 211 8.34 -0.72 2.44
N ALA A 212 7.08 -0.41 2.75
CA ALA A 212 6.01 -0.36 1.78
C ALA A 212 4.91 0.63 2.19
N ALA A 213 4.12 1.08 1.23
CA ALA A 213 2.93 1.90 1.47
C ALA A 213 1.77 1.46 0.57
N LYS A 214 0.54 1.71 1.00
CA LYS A 214 -0.67 1.48 0.21
C LYS A 214 -1.58 2.71 0.22
N CYS A 215 -2.37 2.89 -0.82
CA CYS A 215 -3.42 3.90 -0.86
C CYS A 215 -4.61 3.44 -1.71
N THR A 216 -5.75 4.08 -1.50
CA THR A 216 -6.87 4.07 -2.43
C THR A 216 -6.57 4.99 -3.62
N ILE A 217 -7.32 4.85 -4.70
CA ILE A 217 -7.11 5.63 -5.93
C ILE A 217 -8.13 6.77 -5.96
N SER A 218 -7.64 7.99 -5.92
CA SER A 218 -8.48 9.19 -5.94
C SER A 218 -9.05 9.44 -7.34
N GLU A 219 -10.22 10.07 -7.39
CA GLU A 219 -10.79 10.59 -8.63
C GLU A 219 -9.91 11.72 -9.20
N PRO A 220 -9.88 11.89 -10.52
CA PRO A 220 -9.15 13.01 -11.11
C PRO A 220 -9.80 14.32 -10.67
N ASN A 221 -9.02 15.21 -10.09
CA ASN A 221 -9.50 16.54 -9.73
C ASN A 221 -9.92 17.29 -11.00
N THR A 222 -11.19 17.58 -11.12
CA THR A 222 -11.76 18.38 -12.23
C THR A 222 -11.52 19.87 -12.06
N THR A 223 -10.93 20.29 -10.94
CA THR A 223 -10.57 21.69 -10.66
C THR A 223 -9.12 21.78 -10.20
N ALA A 224 -8.43 22.71 -10.79
CA ALA A 224 -7.03 23.04 -10.50
C ALA A 224 -6.79 23.41 -9.04
N ILE A 225 -5.59 23.07 -8.57
CA ILE A 225 -4.96 23.55 -7.33
C ILE A 225 -5.69 23.17 -6.04
N SER A 226 -5.32 22.08 -5.45
CA SER A 226 -5.13 22.04 -4.00
C SER A 226 -4.54 20.76 -3.51
N SER A 227 -3.45 20.97 -2.78
CA SER A 227 -3.14 20.33 -1.50
C SER A 227 -3.16 18.82 -1.44
N LEU A 228 -2.04 18.28 -1.18
CA LEU A 228 -1.84 17.14 -0.30
C LEU A 228 -2.85 17.21 0.85
N SER A 229 -3.96 16.51 0.74
CA SER A 229 -4.89 16.38 1.85
C SER A 229 -4.54 15.13 2.61
N GLN A 230 -3.84 15.34 3.70
CA GLN A 230 -3.95 14.48 4.86
C GLN A 230 -5.43 14.33 5.24
N GLY A 231 -5.75 13.19 5.88
CA GLY A 231 -7.07 12.81 6.32
C GLY A 231 -7.89 13.93 6.96
N GLU A 232 -9.19 13.83 6.84
CA GLU A 232 -10.21 14.78 7.32
C GLU A 232 -10.10 15.08 8.82
N GLY A 233 -9.15 15.98 9.14
CA GLY A 233 -9.23 16.83 10.32
C GLY A 233 -9.42 18.24 9.79
N GLN A 234 -10.51 18.90 10.17
CA GLN A 234 -10.75 20.31 9.89
C GLN A 234 -9.49 21.09 10.31
N VAL A 235 -8.76 21.70 9.33
CA VAL A 235 -7.59 22.52 9.65
C VAL A 235 -8.06 23.72 10.44
N VAL A 236 -7.76 23.73 11.73
CA VAL A 236 -8.18 24.80 12.64
C VAL A 236 -6.99 25.68 13.03
N GLU A 237 -7.24 26.94 13.27
CA GLU A 237 -6.27 27.84 13.84
C GLU A 237 -5.89 27.37 15.26
N THR A 238 -4.61 27.11 15.51
CA THR A 238 -4.11 26.66 16.80
C THR A 238 -3.47 27.79 17.61
N ALA A 239 -2.95 28.82 16.95
CA ALA A 239 -2.39 29.98 17.60
C ALA A 239 -2.31 31.16 16.63
N ARG A 240 -2.43 32.38 17.18
CA ARG A 240 -2.29 33.64 16.45
C ARG A 240 -1.30 34.54 17.20
N TYR A 241 -0.49 35.26 16.43
CA TYR A 241 0.55 36.14 16.98
C TYR A 241 0.55 37.48 16.23
N THR A 242 0.93 38.52 16.93
CA THR A 242 1.30 39.81 16.32
C THR A 242 2.67 39.70 15.63
N LEU A 243 3.04 40.68 14.82
CA LEU A 243 4.31 40.69 14.08
C LEU A 243 5.54 40.66 15.01
N ASP A 244 5.42 41.21 16.22
CA ASP A 244 6.43 41.21 17.27
C ASP A 244 6.45 39.90 18.10
N GLY A 245 5.66 38.87 17.71
CA GLY A 245 5.67 37.52 18.29
C GLY A 245 4.79 37.35 19.53
N ARG A 246 4.01 38.34 19.94
CA ARG A 246 3.07 38.23 21.07
C ARG A 246 1.86 37.41 20.67
N ARG A 247 1.53 36.38 21.45
CA ARG A 247 0.33 35.58 21.23
C ARG A 247 -0.93 36.37 21.52
N ILE A 248 -1.92 36.26 20.61
CA ILE A 248 -3.22 36.89 20.72
C ILE A 248 -4.34 35.87 20.52
N THR A 249 -5.48 36.09 21.13
CA THR A 249 -6.63 35.17 21.07
C THR A 249 -7.70 35.60 20.05
N THR A 250 -7.61 36.84 19.58
CA THR A 250 -8.53 37.39 18.58
C THR A 250 -7.73 38.16 17.52
N PRO A 251 -8.20 38.21 16.27
CA PRO A 251 -7.55 39.00 15.22
C PRO A 251 -7.38 40.47 15.65
N GLN A 252 -6.21 41.03 15.47
CA GLN A 252 -5.93 42.43 15.72
C GLN A 252 -5.58 43.15 14.42
N LYS A 253 -5.93 44.42 14.32
CA LYS A 253 -5.61 45.27 13.18
C LYS A 253 -4.11 45.22 12.83
N GLY A 254 -3.80 45.02 11.58
CA GLY A 254 -2.44 44.89 11.07
C GLY A 254 -2.11 43.45 10.64
N VAL A 255 -0.84 43.13 10.62
CA VAL A 255 -0.35 41.80 10.22
C VAL A 255 -0.39 40.84 11.39
N ASN A 256 -1.13 39.75 11.24
CA ASN A 256 -1.19 38.63 12.20
C ASN A 256 -0.48 37.41 11.60
N ILE A 257 0.26 36.68 12.40
CA ILE A 257 0.86 35.38 12.07
C ILE A 257 -0.04 34.29 12.62
N VAL A 258 -0.60 33.47 11.77
CA VAL A 258 -1.55 32.40 12.15
C VAL A 258 -0.90 31.05 11.97
N LYS A 259 -0.93 30.22 13.00
CA LYS A 259 -0.47 28.82 12.98
C LYS A 259 -1.68 27.89 12.98
N TYR A 260 -1.68 26.90 12.12
CA TYR A 260 -2.75 25.94 11.93
C TYR A 260 -2.39 24.55 12.48
N SER A 261 -3.40 23.71 12.66
CA SER A 261 -3.26 22.35 13.20
C SER A 261 -2.45 21.42 12.29
N ASP A 262 -2.32 21.73 11.01
CA ASP A 262 -1.50 21.01 10.03
C ASP A 262 -0.04 21.51 9.97
N GLY A 263 0.37 22.40 10.92
CA GLY A 263 1.71 22.96 11.00
C GLY A 263 1.97 24.15 10.06
N ARG A 264 1.04 24.52 9.17
CA ARG A 264 1.18 25.71 8.34
C ARG A 264 1.20 26.98 9.18
N VAL A 265 1.98 27.94 8.70
CA VAL A 265 2.00 29.31 9.22
C VAL A 265 1.66 30.27 8.10
N SER A 266 0.68 31.13 8.28
CA SER A 266 0.28 32.13 7.29
C SER A 266 0.32 33.55 7.86
N LYS A 267 0.48 34.51 6.98
CA LYS A 267 0.30 35.93 7.30
C LYS A 267 -1.10 36.37 6.88
N GLU A 268 -1.86 36.91 7.81
CA GLU A 268 -3.16 37.49 7.57
C GLU A 268 -3.12 39.00 7.85
N VAL A 269 -3.66 39.81 6.91
CA VAL A 269 -3.79 41.26 7.11
C VAL A 269 -5.23 41.54 7.55
N VAL A 270 -5.37 42.05 8.75
CA VAL A 270 -6.64 42.43 9.36
C VAL A 270 -6.81 43.93 9.22
N THR A 271 -7.84 44.38 8.49
CA THR A 271 -8.06 45.78 8.11
C THR A 271 -9.06 46.51 9.01
N GLN A 272 -9.83 45.81 9.84
CA GLN A 272 -10.82 46.40 10.76
C GLN A 272 -10.43 46.17 12.22
#